data_123bca4168e3816ee57e01519ded06f6
#
_entry.id   123bca4168e3816ee57e01519ded06f6
#
_cell.length_a   1.000
_cell.length_b   1.000
_cell.length_c   1.000
_cell.angle_alpha   90.00
_cell.angle_beta   90.00
_cell.angle_gamma   90.00
#
_symmetry.space_group_name_H-M   'P 1'
#
loop_
_entity.id
_entity.type
_entity.pdbx_description
1 polymer ?
#
loop_
_entity_poly.entity_id
_entity_poly.type
_entity_poly.pdbx_seq_one_letter_code
_entity_poly.pdbx_strand_id
1 'polypeptide(L)'
;VLFQKGAIEGLKHYLVPDFNQLFDSNLIVNAMGQAFFSMSLGVGTMLIYGSYIRADENLPEVGVLVTLADTGVAFLAGLLILPAIFVAQEFGVAIYNETGSLIAGPGLIFQVLPALFTSMGSAGSLIACVFFLLMSIAAITSSISMLEVPVSYVVEQFSIKRVIATYIISAIIFLFSVLICFNFESLF
;
A
#
# COMPACT_ATOMS: atom_id res chain seq x y z
N VAL A 1 15.38 -14.01 5.91
CA VAL A 1 14.49 -13.56 6.99
C VAL A 1 13.88 -14.76 7.72
N LEU A 2 13.17 -15.68 7.03
CA LEU A 2 12.42 -16.78 7.66
C LEU A 2 13.27 -17.76 8.50
N PHE A 3 14.57 -17.82 8.30
CA PHE A 3 15.50 -18.68 9.07
C PHE A 3 16.19 -17.95 10.24
N GLN A 4 15.82 -16.71 10.53
CA GLN A 4 16.39 -15.92 11.62
C GLN A 4 15.56 -16.03 12.89
N LYS A 5 16.17 -15.78 14.06
CA LYS A 5 15.45 -15.65 15.34
C LYS A 5 14.39 -14.56 15.22
N GLY A 6 13.23 -14.74 15.86
CA GLY A 6 12.10 -13.83 15.78
C GLY A 6 11.17 -14.07 14.58
N ALA A 7 11.65 -14.64 13.47
CA ALA A 7 10.82 -14.87 12.29
C ALA A 7 9.60 -15.76 12.56
N ILE A 8 9.79 -16.82 13.35
CA ILE A 8 8.70 -17.76 13.71
C ILE A 8 7.64 -17.06 14.57
N GLU A 9 8.05 -16.13 15.42
CA GLU A 9 7.14 -15.37 16.28
C GLU A 9 6.30 -14.41 15.44
N GLY A 10 6.91 -13.69 14.51
CA GLY A 10 6.22 -12.86 13.54
C GLY A 10 5.26 -13.66 12.65
N LEU A 11 5.66 -14.87 12.25
CA LEU A 11 4.80 -15.75 11.45
C LEU A 11 3.60 -16.24 12.25
N LYS A 12 3.79 -16.58 13.52
CA LYS A 12 2.69 -16.95 14.43
C LYS A 12 1.74 -15.77 14.65
N HIS A 13 2.29 -14.58 14.85
CA HIS A 13 1.48 -13.36 15.02
C HIS A 13 0.59 -13.08 13.80
N TYR A 14 1.06 -13.42 12.61
CA TYR A 14 0.30 -13.22 11.37
C TYR A 14 -0.71 -14.34 11.08
N LEU A 15 -0.32 -15.60 11.28
CA LEU A 15 -1.11 -16.77 10.85
C LEU A 15 -2.07 -17.32 11.91
N VAL A 16 -1.83 -17.02 13.19
CA VAL A 16 -2.70 -17.51 14.27
C VAL A 16 -3.78 -16.47 14.54
N PRO A 17 -5.04 -16.74 14.14
CA PRO A 17 -6.13 -15.81 14.36
C PRO A 17 -6.57 -15.78 15.82
N ASP A 18 -6.88 -14.59 16.33
CA ASP A 18 -7.56 -14.41 17.61
C ASP A 18 -9.07 -14.33 17.38
N PHE A 19 -9.74 -15.46 17.53
CA PHE A 19 -11.19 -15.56 17.34
C PHE A 19 -12.03 -14.75 18.33
N ASN A 20 -11.45 -14.29 19.46
CA ASN A 20 -12.17 -13.46 20.43
C ASN A 20 -12.47 -12.05 19.87
N GLN A 21 -11.67 -11.59 18.90
CA GLN A 21 -11.84 -10.29 18.28
C GLN A 21 -12.72 -10.33 17.01
N LEU A 22 -13.17 -11.50 16.58
CA LEU A 22 -13.90 -11.68 15.32
C LEU A 22 -15.18 -10.82 15.23
N PHE A 23 -15.83 -10.56 16.36
CA PHE A 23 -17.05 -9.76 16.45
C PHE A 23 -16.81 -8.33 16.93
N ASP A 24 -15.55 -7.89 17.00
CA ASP A 24 -15.26 -6.49 17.30
C ASP A 24 -15.66 -5.60 16.09
N SER A 25 -16.58 -4.68 16.34
CA SER A 25 -17.08 -3.77 15.33
C SER A 25 -15.97 -2.91 14.71
N ASN A 26 -14.97 -2.52 15.50
CA ASN A 26 -13.83 -1.74 14.99
C ASN A 26 -12.95 -2.56 14.06
N LEU A 27 -12.72 -3.83 14.38
CA LEU A 27 -11.97 -4.74 13.51
C LEU A 27 -12.68 -4.90 12.15
N ILE A 28 -14.00 -5.14 12.18
CA ILE A 28 -14.79 -5.32 10.96
C ILE A 28 -14.77 -4.06 10.10
N VAL A 29 -15.00 -2.89 10.70
CA VAL A 29 -14.99 -1.60 9.97
C VAL A 29 -13.61 -1.33 9.36
N ASN A 30 -12.53 -1.57 10.11
CA ASN A 30 -11.16 -1.38 9.61
C ASN A 30 -10.83 -2.37 8.49
N ALA A 31 -11.24 -3.63 8.61
CA ALA A 31 -11.03 -4.63 7.56
C ALA A 31 -11.80 -4.29 6.28
N MET A 32 -13.06 -3.86 6.41
CA MET A 32 -13.85 -3.38 5.27
C MET A 32 -13.22 -2.14 4.63
N GLY A 33 -12.79 -1.16 5.44
CA GLY A 33 -12.10 0.03 4.96
C GLY A 33 -10.83 -0.31 4.18
N GLN A 34 -10.03 -1.24 4.69
CA GLN A 34 -8.83 -1.73 4.01
C GLN A 34 -9.16 -2.41 2.67
N ALA A 35 -10.18 -3.25 2.62
CA ALA A 35 -10.61 -3.92 1.39
C ALA A 35 -11.09 -2.90 0.34
N PHE A 36 -11.91 -1.93 0.75
CA PHE A 36 -12.36 -0.84 -0.14
C PHE A 36 -11.20 -0.01 -0.69
N PHE A 37 -10.22 0.30 0.15
CA PHE A 37 -9.06 1.08 -0.23
C PHE A 37 -8.14 0.28 -1.18
N SER A 38 -7.81 -0.97 -0.84
CA SER A 38 -6.92 -1.84 -1.62
C SER A 38 -7.48 -2.07 -3.04
N MET A 39 -8.76 -2.37 -3.14
CA MET A 39 -9.43 -2.59 -4.42
C MET A 39 -9.86 -1.29 -5.13
N SER A 40 -9.51 -0.12 -4.57
CA SER A 40 -9.83 1.20 -5.15
C SER A 40 -11.31 1.43 -5.46
N LEU A 41 -12.22 0.80 -4.70
CA LEU A 41 -13.67 0.88 -4.93
C LEU A 41 -14.22 2.27 -4.57
N GLY A 42 -13.72 2.89 -3.49
CA GLY A 42 -14.20 4.18 -3.00
C GLY A 42 -13.70 5.39 -3.80
N VAL A 43 -12.62 5.24 -4.55
CA VAL A 43 -11.93 6.34 -5.30
C VAL A 43 -12.44 6.44 -6.75
N GLY A 44 -13.18 5.46 -7.24
CA GLY A 44 -13.69 5.43 -8.60
C GLY A 44 -12.72 4.85 -9.65
N THR A 45 -11.50 4.48 -9.27
CA THR A 45 -10.50 3.92 -10.19
C THR A 45 -10.99 2.63 -10.83
N MET A 46 -11.60 1.74 -10.04
CA MET A 46 -12.18 0.50 -10.56
C MET A 46 -13.32 0.74 -11.57
N LEU A 47 -14.10 1.80 -11.37
CA LEU A 47 -15.18 2.18 -12.29
C LEU A 47 -14.60 2.63 -13.63
N ILE A 48 -13.54 3.45 -13.60
CA ILE A 48 -12.84 3.91 -14.82
C ILE A 48 -12.20 2.73 -15.55
N TYR A 49 -11.47 1.86 -14.86
CA TYR A 49 -10.88 0.68 -15.48
C TYR A 49 -11.91 -0.30 -16.01
N GLY A 50 -13.05 -0.46 -15.31
CA GLY A 50 -14.19 -1.22 -15.79
C GLY A 50 -14.75 -0.70 -17.10
N SER A 51 -14.73 0.62 -17.32
CA SER A 51 -15.19 1.22 -18.58
C SER A 51 -14.27 0.96 -19.77
N TYR A 52 -13.01 0.57 -19.53
CA TYR A 52 -12.04 0.22 -20.58
C TYR A 52 -12.06 -1.26 -20.96
N ILE A 53 -12.77 -2.09 -20.20
CA ILE A 53 -12.92 -3.50 -20.51
C ILE A 53 -13.78 -3.67 -21.77
N ARG A 54 -13.38 -4.61 -22.63
CA ARG A 54 -14.13 -4.90 -23.86
C ARG A 54 -15.48 -5.50 -23.55
N ALA A 55 -16.46 -5.22 -24.41
CA ALA A 55 -17.85 -5.67 -24.24
C ALA A 55 -18.03 -7.21 -24.31
N ASP A 56 -17.04 -7.91 -24.86
CA ASP A 56 -17.03 -9.38 -24.97
C ASP A 56 -16.42 -10.07 -23.73
N GLU A 57 -15.85 -9.31 -22.78
CA GLU A 57 -15.24 -9.86 -21.57
C GLU A 57 -16.27 -10.11 -20.46
N ASN A 58 -16.01 -11.14 -19.66
CA ASN A 58 -16.85 -11.50 -18.52
C ASN A 58 -16.46 -10.67 -17.27
N LEU A 59 -17.18 -9.57 -17.01
CA LEU A 59 -16.89 -8.68 -15.88
C LEU A 59 -16.85 -9.37 -14.52
N PRO A 60 -17.76 -10.29 -14.14
CA PRO A 60 -17.65 -11.04 -12.91
C PRO A 60 -16.38 -11.86 -12.80
N GLU A 61 -15.93 -12.50 -13.86
CA GLU A 61 -14.70 -13.30 -13.87
C GLU A 61 -13.47 -12.41 -13.67
N VAL A 62 -13.38 -11.29 -14.38
CA VAL A 62 -12.33 -10.29 -14.21
C VAL A 62 -12.31 -9.75 -12.78
N GLY A 63 -13.47 -9.44 -12.21
CA GLY A 63 -13.60 -8.96 -10.84
C GLY A 63 -13.09 -9.98 -9.81
N VAL A 64 -13.46 -11.25 -9.96
CA VAL A 64 -12.95 -12.33 -9.10
C VAL A 64 -11.44 -12.48 -9.24
N LEU A 65 -10.90 -12.45 -10.44
CA LEU A 65 -9.45 -12.57 -10.68
C LEU A 65 -8.67 -11.43 -10.02
N VAL A 66 -9.13 -10.19 -10.17
CA VAL A 66 -8.52 -9.01 -9.54
C VAL A 66 -8.54 -9.14 -8.02
N THR A 67 -9.69 -9.53 -7.44
CA THR A 67 -9.82 -9.71 -5.98
C THR A 67 -8.90 -10.79 -5.46
N LEU A 68 -8.80 -11.93 -6.14
CA LEU A 68 -7.90 -13.00 -5.75
C LEU A 68 -6.42 -12.60 -5.88
N ALA A 69 -6.07 -11.86 -6.92
CA ALA A 69 -4.72 -11.36 -7.10
C ALA A 69 -4.33 -10.36 -6.00
N ASP A 70 -5.20 -9.38 -5.70
CA ASP A 70 -5.00 -8.39 -4.64
C ASP A 70 -4.81 -9.08 -3.28
N THR A 71 -5.74 -9.95 -2.91
CA THR A 71 -5.69 -10.73 -1.66
C THR A 71 -4.43 -11.61 -1.59
N GLY A 72 -4.07 -12.27 -2.70
CA GLY A 72 -2.89 -13.13 -2.77
C GLY A 72 -1.60 -12.35 -2.56
N VAL A 73 -1.45 -11.20 -3.21
CA VAL A 73 -0.28 -10.32 -3.03
C VAL A 73 -0.22 -9.76 -1.61
N ALA A 74 -1.35 -9.31 -1.05
CA ALA A 74 -1.42 -8.81 0.32
C ALA A 74 -1.03 -9.90 1.34
N PHE A 75 -1.51 -11.13 1.15
CA PHE A 75 -1.16 -12.26 2.00
C PHE A 75 0.34 -12.60 1.92
N LEU A 76 0.92 -12.66 0.73
CA LEU A 76 2.35 -12.90 0.54
C LEU A 76 3.21 -11.77 1.15
N ALA A 77 2.78 -10.52 1.01
CA ALA A 77 3.45 -9.38 1.62
C ALA A 77 3.45 -9.48 3.16
N GLY A 78 2.32 -9.86 3.76
CA GLY A 78 2.23 -10.10 5.20
C GLY A 78 3.16 -11.21 5.67
N LEU A 79 3.25 -12.33 4.93
CA LEU A 79 4.18 -13.43 5.22
C LEU A 79 5.67 -13.03 5.19
N LEU A 80 6.02 -11.98 4.48
CA LEU A 80 7.40 -11.47 4.41
C LEU A 80 7.65 -10.36 5.42
N ILE A 81 6.73 -9.39 5.51
CA ILE A 81 6.93 -8.17 6.28
C ILE A 81 6.79 -8.42 7.78
N LEU A 82 5.78 -9.18 8.23
CA LEU A 82 5.58 -9.43 9.67
C LEU A 82 6.77 -10.16 10.29
N PRO A 83 7.25 -11.30 9.75
CA PRO A 83 8.47 -11.91 10.25
C PRO A 83 9.69 -10.98 10.19
N ALA A 84 9.79 -10.12 9.16
CA ALA A 84 10.89 -9.18 9.04
C ALA A 84 10.91 -8.13 10.17
N ILE A 85 9.75 -7.66 10.60
CA ILE A 85 9.60 -6.72 11.72
C ILE A 85 10.10 -7.37 13.02
N PHE A 86 9.67 -8.60 13.34
CA PHE A 86 10.10 -9.31 14.54
C PHE A 86 11.60 -9.66 14.51
N VAL A 87 12.14 -9.96 13.35
CA VAL A 87 13.60 -10.09 13.17
C VAL A 87 14.32 -8.77 13.45
N ALA A 88 13.79 -7.64 12.99
CA ALA A 88 14.36 -6.32 13.28
C ALA A 88 14.39 -6.03 14.78
N GLN A 89 13.39 -6.46 15.53
CA GLN A 89 13.35 -6.35 16.98
C GLN A 89 14.52 -7.10 17.67
N GLU A 90 14.86 -8.30 17.20
CA GLU A 90 16.02 -9.06 17.70
C GLU A 90 17.34 -8.33 17.47
N PHE A 91 17.42 -7.47 16.45
CA PHE A 91 18.56 -6.59 16.21
C PHE A 91 18.49 -5.25 16.95
N GLY A 92 17.54 -5.10 17.89
CA GLY A 92 17.42 -3.90 18.72
C GLY A 92 16.67 -2.73 18.04
N VAL A 93 16.00 -2.96 16.93
CA VAL A 93 15.14 -1.96 16.29
C VAL A 93 13.84 -1.83 17.06
N ALA A 94 13.46 -0.61 17.45
CA ALA A 94 12.15 -0.37 18.05
C ALA A 94 11.04 -0.64 17.02
N ILE A 95 10.17 -1.61 17.30
CA ILE A 95 9.05 -1.98 16.42
C ILE A 95 7.69 -1.59 17.00
N TYR A 96 7.67 -1.12 18.26
CA TYR A 96 6.46 -0.64 18.92
C TYR A 96 6.53 0.87 19.14
N ASN A 97 5.41 1.54 18.97
CA ASN A 97 5.21 2.94 19.31
C ASN A 97 5.10 3.12 20.84
N GLU A 98 5.13 4.37 21.31
CA GLU A 98 4.93 4.72 22.72
C GLU A 98 3.58 4.21 23.28
N THR A 99 2.59 3.98 22.41
CA THR A 99 1.28 3.41 22.75
C THR A 99 1.26 1.89 22.85
N GLY A 100 2.39 1.20 22.60
CA GLY A 100 2.49 -0.26 22.61
C GLY A 100 1.94 -0.96 21.37
N SER A 101 1.57 -0.22 20.33
CA SER A 101 1.15 -0.78 19.04
C SER A 101 2.34 -0.91 18.08
N LEU A 102 2.28 -1.89 17.16
CA LEU A 102 3.30 -2.07 16.13
C LEU A 102 3.41 -0.82 15.25
N ILE A 103 4.63 -0.41 14.95
CA ILE A 103 4.89 0.68 14.01
C ILE A 103 4.35 0.29 12.63
N ALA A 104 3.45 1.11 12.08
CA ALA A 104 2.79 0.89 10.81
C ALA A 104 2.97 2.08 9.87
N GLY A 105 2.46 1.97 8.65
CA GLY A 105 2.50 3.03 7.65
C GLY A 105 3.91 3.48 7.27
N PRO A 106 4.14 4.80 7.10
CA PRO A 106 5.43 5.34 6.70
C PRO A 106 6.59 4.97 7.64
N GLY A 107 6.33 4.89 8.96
CA GLY A 107 7.33 4.50 9.94
C GLY A 107 7.90 3.09 9.71
N LEU A 108 7.04 2.14 9.34
CA LEU A 108 7.48 0.79 8.98
C LEU A 108 8.42 0.80 7.77
N ILE A 109 8.04 1.52 6.73
CA ILE A 109 8.77 1.52 5.45
C ILE A 109 10.09 2.28 5.55
N PHE A 110 10.11 3.43 6.25
CA PHE A 110 11.26 4.35 6.23
C PHE A 110 12.13 4.28 7.49
N GLN A 111 11.69 3.59 8.55
CA GLN A 111 12.47 3.43 9.78
C GLN A 111 12.80 1.96 10.05
N VAL A 112 11.80 1.09 10.14
CA VAL A 112 11.99 -0.30 10.55
C VAL A 112 12.68 -1.12 9.46
N LEU A 113 12.21 -1.07 8.22
CA LEU A 113 12.80 -1.86 7.12
C LEU A 113 14.24 -1.44 6.78
N PRO A 114 14.60 -0.15 6.67
CA PRO A 114 15.99 0.25 6.46
C PRO A 114 16.92 -0.21 7.59
N ALA A 115 16.47 -0.10 8.85
CA ALA A 115 17.23 -0.57 9.99
C ALA A 115 17.48 -2.08 9.92
N LEU A 116 16.47 -2.87 9.55
CA LEU A 116 16.61 -4.31 9.29
C LEU A 116 17.62 -4.58 8.18
N PHE A 117 17.52 -3.92 7.04
CA PHE A 117 18.45 -4.12 5.92
C PHE A 117 19.88 -3.77 6.31
N THR A 118 20.08 -2.71 7.10
CA THR A 118 21.40 -2.33 7.60
C THR A 118 21.98 -3.42 8.50
N SER A 119 21.18 -4.06 9.34
CA SER A 119 21.62 -5.15 10.22
C SER A 119 22.04 -6.41 9.47
N MET A 120 21.60 -6.59 8.23
CA MET A 120 21.97 -7.72 7.35
C MET A 120 23.34 -7.55 6.65
N GLY A 121 24.05 -6.45 6.89
CA GLY A 121 25.34 -6.16 6.29
C GLY A 121 25.29 -5.91 4.77
N SER A 122 26.31 -6.35 4.04
CA SER A 122 26.43 -6.09 2.59
C SER A 122 25.27 -6.67 1.75
N ALA A 123 24.75 -7.82 2.12
CA ALA A 123 23.57 -8.42 1.46
C ALA A 123 22.31 -7.57 1.67
N GLY A 124 22.19 -6.94 2.84
CA GLY A 124 21.09 -6.05 3.17
C GLY A 124 21.01 -4.83 2.25
N SER A 125 22.14 -4.25 1.88
CA SER A 125 22.14 -3.09 0.96
C SER A 125 21.59 -3.44 -0.43
N LEU A 126 21.93 -4.61 -0.95
CA LEU A 126 21.40 -5.08 -2.23
C LEU A 126 19.88 -5.33 -2.15
N ILE A 127 19.43 -5.98 -1.08
CA ILE A 127 18.02 -6.25 -0.83
C ILE A 127 17.25 -4.93 -0.68
N ALA A 128 17.79 -3.96 0.06
CA ALA A 128 17.22 -2.63 0.20
C ALA A 128 17.04 -1.93 -1.15
N CYS A 129 18.08 -1.94 -1.99
CA CYS A 129 18.04 -1.32 -3.30
C CYS A 129 16.92 -1.92 -4.17
N VAL A 130 16.84 -3.25 -4.25
CA VAL A 130 15.79 -3.94 -5.01
C VAL A 130 14.40 -3.66 -4.43
N PHE A 131 14.26 -3.72 -3.11
CA PHE A 131 12.99 -3.45 -2.43
C PHE A 131 12.48 -2.03 -2.70
N PHE A 132 13.30 -1.00 -2.48
CA PHE A 132 12.88 0.38 -2.69
C PHE A 132 12.68 0.72 -4.17
N LEU A 133 13.41 0.08 -5.08
CA LEU A 133 13.17 0.21 -6.52
C LEU A 133 11.81 -0.36 -6.91
N LEU A 134 11.49 -1.57 -6.47
CA LEU A 134 10.18 -2.20 -6.73
C LEU A 134 9.04 -1.40 -6.11
N MET A 135 9.24 -0.92 -4.88
CA MET A 135 8.25 -0.07 -4.20
C MET A 135 8.04 1.26 -4.94
N SER A 136 9.11 1.87 -5.48
CA SER A 136 8.99 3.09 -6.29
C SER A 136 8.20 2.85 -7.56
N ILE A 137 8.43 1.74 -8.26
CA ILE A 137 7.64 1.35 -9.43
C ILE A 137 6.16 1.17 -9.06
N ALA A 138 5.88 0.47 -7.97
CA ALA A 138 4.52 0.26 -7.49
C ALA A 138 3.82 1.58 -7.12
N ALA A 139 4.54 2.51 -6.47
CA ALA A 139 4.01 3.82 -6.12
C ALA A 139 3.68 4.67 -7.36
N ILE A 140 4.55 4.63 -8.38
CA ILE A 140 4.32 5.36 -9.66
C ILE A 140 3.08 4.80 -10.38
N THR A 141 2.95 3.48 -10.48
CA THR A 141 1.78 2.86 -11.13
C THR A 141 0.48 3.18 -10.40
N SER A 142 0.48 3.16 -9.07
CA SER A 142 -0.67 3.56 -8.26
C SER A 142 -1.02 5.04 -8.44
N SER A 143 -0.02 5.92 -8.49
CA SER A 143 -0.22 7.35 -8.72
C SER A 143 -0.83 7.64 -10.08
N ILE A 144 -0.41 6.92 -11.13
CA ILE A 144 -0.99 7.02 -12.48
C ILE A 144 -2.46 6.58 -12.44
N SER A 145 -2.76 5.49 -11.75
CA SER A 145 -4.14 4.98 -11.62
C SER A 145 -5.06 5.98 -10.92
N MET A 146 -4.59 6.62 -9.86
CA MET A 146 -5.35 7.66 -9.14
C MET A 146 -5.55 8.92 -9.99
N LEU A 147 -4.53 9.31 -10.78
CA LEU A 147 -4.60 10.47 -11.67
C LEU A 147 -5.63 10.27 -12.79
N GLU A 148 -5.83 9.03 -13.23
CA GLU A 148 -6.74 8.69 -14.32
C GLU A 148 -8.18 9.10 -14.01
N VAL A 149 -8.62 9.02 -12.76
CA VAL A 149 -10.00 9.35 -12.35
C VAL A 149 -10.37 10.80 -12.66
N PRO A 150 -9.67 11.81 -12.12
CA PRO A 150 -9.99 13.20 -12.43
C PRO A 150 -9.70 13.57 -13.90
N VAL A 151 -8.71 12.94 -14.53
CA VAL A 151 -8.41 13.19 -15.95
C VAL A 151 -9.57 12.72 -16.84
N SER A 152 -10.05 11.50 -16.65
CA SER A 152 -11.18 10.96 -17.42
C SER A 152 -12.43 11.83 -17.25
N TYR A 153 -12.73 12.23 -16.01
CA TYR A 153 -13.86 13.12 -15.73
C TYR A 153 -13.76 14.45 -16.51
N VAL A 154 -12.59 15.10 -16.47
CA VAL A 154 -12.38 16.38 -17.16
C VAL A 154 -12.47 16.22 -18.69
N VAL A 155 -11.92 15.14 -19.23
CA VAL A 155 -12.00 14.83 -20.67
C VAL A 155 -13.45 14.64 -21.12
N GLU A 156 -14.23 13.87 -20.39
CA GLU A 156 -15.62 13.59 -20.72
C GLU A 156 -16.52 14.82 -20.55
N GLN A 157 -16.37 15.53 -19.43
CA GLN A 157 -17.24 16.66 -19.10
C GLN A 157 -16.98 17.89 -19.97
N PHE A 158 -15.72 18.16 -20.28
CA PHE A 158 -15.32 19.41 -20.98
C PHE A 158 -14.86 19.18 -22.42
N SER A 159 -14.87 17.94 -22.92
CA SER A 159 -14.41 17.58 -24.27
C SER A 159 -12.98 18.09 -24.59
N ILE A 160 -12.12 18.16 -23.58
CA ILE A 160 -10.73 18.60 -23.70
C ILE A 160 -9.86 17.41 -24.12
N LYS A 161 -8.80 17.69 -24.89
CA LYS A 161 -7.82 16.66 -25.24
C LYS A 161 -7.17 16.06 -23.98
N ARG A 162 -7.10 14.74 -23.88
CA ARG A 162 -6.58 14.00 -22.73
C ARG A 162 -5.21 14.52 -22.26
N VAL A 163 -4.30 14.79 -23.19
CA VAL A 163 -2.96 15.30 -22.88
C VAL A 163 -3.03 16.63 -22.12
N ILE A 164 -3.91 17.54 -22.54
CA ILE A 164 -4.09 18.85 -21.89
C ILE A 164 -4.71 18.65 -20.49
N ALA A 165 -5.74 17.82 -20.38
CA ALA A 165 -6.37 17.50 -19.10
C ALA A 165 -5.36 16.92 -18.11
N THR A 166 -4.52 15.98 -18.56
CA THR A 166 -3.46 15.37 -17.73
C THR A 166 -2.49 16.44 -17.21
N TYR A 167 -2.00 17.35 -18.06
CA TYR A 167 -1.08 18.41 -17.61
C TYR A 167 -1.73 19.35 -16.59
N ILE A 168 -2.97 19.76 -16.82
CA ILE A 168 -3.68 20.66 -15.91
C ILE A 168 -3.88 19.99 -14.54
N ILE A 169 -4.42 18.78 -14.53
CA ILE A 169 -4.68 18.04 -13.27
C ILE A 169 -3.37 17.75 -12.53
N SER A 170 -2.32 17.29 -13.25
CA SER A 170 -1.02 17.06 -12.63
C SER A 170 -0.41 18.33 -12.05
N ALA A 171 -0.53 19.47 -12.71
CA ALA A 171 -0.05 20.75 -12.19
C ALA A 171 -0.80 21.17 -10.92
N ILE A 172 -2.12 20.98 -10.88
CA ILE A 172 -2.94 21.28 -9.70
C ILE A 172 -2.52 20.38 -8.53
N ILE A 173 -2.42 19.06 -8.76
CA ILE A 173 -2.00 18.09 -7.72
C ILE A 173 -0.60 18.43 -7.22
N PHE A 174 0.33 18.74 -8.11
CA PHE A 174 1.69 19.13 -7.74
C PHE A 174 1.70 20.38 -6.85
N LEU A 175 0.93 21.42 -7.21
CA LEU A 175 0.82 22.63 -6.42
C LEU A 175 0.31 22.35 -5.00
N PHE A 176 -0.77 21.56 -4.87
CA PHE A 176 -1.30 21.18 -3.57
C PHE A 176 -0.30 20.32 -2.78
N SER A 177 0.40 19.40 -3.43
CA SER A 177 1.43 18.57 -2.76
C SER A 177 2.56 19.43 -2.20
N VAL A 178 3.01 20.43 -2.96
CA VAL A 178 4.03 21.38 -2.47
C VAL A 178 3.52 22.18 -1.28
N LEU A 179 2.28 22.68 -1.33
CA LEU A 179 1.68 23.41 -0.20
C LEU A 179 1.57 22.54 1.07
N ILE A 180 1.17 21.28 0.93
CA ILE A 180 1.11 20.33 2.05
C ILE A 180 2.50 20.07 2.61
N CYS A 181 3.51 19.85 1.77
CA CYS A 181 4.88 19.63 2.23
C CYS A 181 5.44 20.82 3.04
N PHE A 182 5.16 22.06 2.61
CA PHE A 182 5.61 23.24 3.33
C PHE A 182 4.88 23.48 4.66
N ASN A 183 3.65 23.01 4.79
CA ASN A 183 2.83 23.22 5.98
C ASN A 183 2.63 21.93 6.80
N PHE A 184 3.42 20.90 6.54
CA PHE A 184 3.21 19.58 7.17
C PHE A 184 3.22 19.66 8.70
N GLU A 185 4.19 20.36 9.30
CA GLU A 185 4.30 20.53 10.76
C GLU A 185 3.15 21.36 11.38
N SER A 186 2.44 22.15 10.58
CA SER A 186 1.31 22.96 11.06
C SER A 186 -0.06 22.30 10.84
N LEU A 187 -0.12 21.26 10.01
CA LEU A 187 -1.36 20.57 9.64
C LEU A 187 -1.52 19.21 10.35
N PHE A 188 -0.43 18.61 10.80
CA PHE A 188 -0.33 17.33 11.48
C PHE A 188 0.56 17.39 12.72
#